data_1c98a492183f6c264d9d6d6b7e04fa5c
#
_entry.id   1c98a492183f6c264d9d6d6b7e04fa5c
#
_cell.length_a   1.000
_cell.length_b   1.000
_cell.length_c   1.000
_cell.angle_alpha   90.00
_cell.angle_beta   90.00
_cell.angle_gamma   90.00
#
_symmetry.space_group_name_H-M   'P 1'
#
loop_
_entity.id
_entity.type
_entity.pdbx_description
1 polymer ?
#
loop_
_entity_poly.entity_id
_entity_poly.type
_entity_poly.pdbx_seq_one_letter_code
_entity_poly.pdbx_strand_id
1 'polypeptide(L)'
;TGKFLVIILSIYAAVVYGQSGDKYLSIGINGVYTTNAREYLNPNSSDPVIRNHAFEISGILNPAIDIRYRISDEIILGIGTEYMKSAAEGPNLTAFVGNSTVTINVKDGFLLIPIEFSGYYILPFSTEKFKFLMGGGVGYYYGSHIREFGNVSVTTINRDFAYGIHVSVSMDYLLLDYLTIHSEMKFRDPQFKVENAYDRLEGDYNNQRVTLPQRTFYSKEDVNGITFILGLSVLF
;
A
#
# COMPACT_ATOMS: atom_id res chain seq x y z
N THR A 1 -11.21 7.56 -23.79
CA THR A 1 -12.54 7.99 -23.31
C THR A 1 -13.58 6.87 -23.39
N GLY A 2 -13.59 6.03 -24.44
CA GLY A 2 -14.59 4.96 -24.61
C GLY A 2 -14.55 3.85 -23.55
N LYS A 3 -13.37 3.46 -23.06
CA LYS A 3 -13.23 2.41 -22.05
C LYS A 3 -13.79 2.81 -20.66
N PHE A 4 -13.68 4.09 -20.31
CA PHE A 4 -14.26 4.63 -19.06
C PHE A 4 -15.79 4.65 -19.10
N LEU A 5 -16.37 4.97 -20.25
CA LEU A 5 -17.82 4.98 -20.43
C LEU A 5 -18.43 3.57 -20.34
N VAL A 6 -17.72 2.56 -20.87
CA VAL A 6 -18.14 1.15 -20.78
C VAL A 6 -18.14 0.66 -19.33
N ILE A 7 -17.12 1.03 -18.53
CA ILE A 7 -17.06 0.67 -17.11
C ILE A 7 -18.21 1.32 -16.34
N ILE A 8 -18.49 2.60 -16.56
CA ILE A 8 -19.61 3.32 -15.91
C ILE A 8 -20.94 2.71 -16.32
N LEU A 9 -21.15 2.39 -17.61
CA LEU A 9 -22.36 1.73 -18.08
C LEU A 9 -22.53 0.30 -17.50
N SER A 10 -21.43 -0.45 -17.35
CA SER A 10 -21.46 -1.79 -16.75
C SER A 10 -21.83 -1.73 -15.26
N ILE A 11 -21.30 -0.75 -14.52
CA ILE A 11 -21.67 -0.51 -13.11
C ILE A 11 -23.14 -0.09 -13.01
N TYR A 12 -23.60 0.79 -13.91
CA TYR A 12 -25.01 1.24 -13.94
C TYR A 12 -25.97 0.10 -14.27
N ALA A 13 -25.64 -0.76 -15.22
CA ALA A 13 -26.42 -1.95 -15.55
C ALA A 13 -26.48 -2.93 -14.37
N ALA A 14 -25.37 -3.18 -13.68
CA ALA A 14 -25.31 -4.05 -12.50
C ALA A 14 -26.18 -3.51 -11.34
N VAL A 15 -26.17 -2.18 -11.10
CA VAL A 15 -27.04 -1.53 -10.10
C VAL A 15 -28.52 -1.70 -10.42
N VAL A 16 -28.91 -1.60 -11.70
CA VAL A 16 -30.33 -1.73 -12.15
C VAL A 16 -30.83 -3.17 -12.01
N TYR A 17 -29.98 -4.18 -12.25
CA TYR A 17 -30.38 -5.60 -12.12
C TYR A 17 -30.34 -6.12 -10.68
N GLY A 18 -29.58 -5.47 -9.75
CA GLY A 18 -29.45 -5.87 -8.34
C GLY A 18 -30.61 -5.44 -7.42
N GLN A 19 -31.67 -4.80 -7.94
CA GLN A 19 -32.72 -4.22 -7.11
C GLN A 19 -33.78 -5.21 -6.58
N SER A 20 -33.64 -6.50 -6.83
CA SER A 20 -34.66 -7.49 -6.43
C SER A 20 -34.04 -8.66 -5.69
N GLY A 21 -33.81 -8.52 -4.39
CA GLY A 21 -33.33 -9.61 -3.52
C GLY A 21 -32.32 -9.17 -2.44
N ASP A 22 -31.89 -10.10 -1.61
CA ASP A 22 -30.83 -9.90 -0.63
C ASP A 22 -29.52 -9.56 -1.35
N LYS A 23 -28.87 -8.48 -0.95
CA LYS A 23 -27.62 -8.00 -1.55
C LYS A 23 -26.44 -8.69 -0.91
N TYR A 24 -25.74 -9.51 -1.69
CA TYR A 24 -24.61 -10.30 -1.21
C TYR A 24 -23.25 -9.78 -1.65
N LEU A 25 -23.19 -9.00 -2.73
CA LEU A 25 -21.95 -8.48 -3.30
C LEU A 25 -21.85 -6.99 -3.06
N SER A 26 -20.66 -6.51 -2.65
CA SER A 26 -20.33 -5.09 -2.62
C SER A 26 -19.00 -4.80 -3.30
N ILE A 27 -18.91 -3.63 -3.93
CA ILE A 27 -17.67 -3.11 -4.53
C ILE A 27 -17.42 -1.74 -3.93
N GLY A 28 -16.27 -1.58 -3.29
CA GLY A 28 -15.83 -0.37 -2.60
C GLY A 28 -14.71 0.37 -3.31
N ILE A 29 -14.76 1.71 -3.24
CA ILE A 29 -13.67 2.62 -3.60
C ILE A 29 -13.32 3.41 -2.35
N ASN A 30 -12.06 3.38 -1.95
CA ASN A 30 -11.62 3.88 -0.66
C ASN A 30 -10.42 4.80 -0.77
N GLY A 31 -10.34 5.78 0.12
CA GLY A 31 -9.12 6.48 0.48
C GLY A 31 -8.51 5.82 1.71
N VAL A 32 -7.22 5.56 1.65
CA VAL A 32 -6.46 4.87 2.71
C VAL A 32 -5.38 5.80 3.22
N TYR A 33 -5.34 5.99 4.53
CA TYR A 33 -4.29 6.73 5.22
C TYR A 33 -3.52 5.80 6.14
N THR A 34 -2.21 5.64 5.88
CA THR A 34 -1.28 4.88 6.74
C THR A 34 -0.36 5.84 7.47
N THR A 35 -0.24 5.69 8.78
CA THR A 35 0.45 6.66 9.63
C THR A 35 1.94 6.75 9.33
N ASN A 36 2.63 5.63 9.14
CA ASN A 36 4.05 5.60 8.89
C ASN A 36 4.52 4.31 8.21
N ALA A 37 5.69 4.41 7.58
CA ALA A 37 6.48 3.31 7.10
C ALA A 37 7.96 3.57 7.43
N ARG A 38 8.77 2.52 7.45
CA ARG A 38 10.21 2.58 7.66
C ARG A 38 10.93 1.91 6.52
N GLU A 39 11.95 2.55 6.04
CA GLU A 39 12.83 2.07 4.98
C GLU A 39 14.22 1.81 5.52
N TYR A 40 14.72 0.60 5.35
CA TYR A 40 16.06 0.16 5.74
C TYR A 40 16.92 -0.02 4.49
N LEU A 41 17.91 0.84 4.31
CA LEU A 41 18.74 0.87 3.09
C LEU A 41 19.92 -0.12 3.12
N ASN A 42 20.22 -0.70 4.26
CA ASN A 42 21.30 -1.66 4.43
C ASN A 42 20.87 -2.87 5.28
N PRO A 43 19.77 -3.57 4.92
CA PRO A 43 19.19 -4.63 5.75
C PRO A 43 20.10 -5.85 5.92
N ASN A 44 21.14 -5.98 5.10
CA ASN A 44 22.11 -7.07 5.11
C ASN A 44 23.44 -6.71 5.79
N SER A 45 23.57 -5.50 6.37
CA SER A 45 24.81 -5.11 7.05
C SER A 45 25.11 -6.03 8.24
N SER A 46 26.37 -6.41 8.41
CA SER A 46 26.86 -7.11 9.59
C SER A 46 26.84 -6.24 10.84
N ASP A 47 26.94 -4.92 10.67
CA ASP A 47 26.86 -3.95 11.76
C ASP A 47 25.37 -3.72 12.12
N PRO A 48 24.95 -4.04 13.36
CA PRO A 48 23.56 -3.86 13.79
C PRO A 48 23.08 -2.41 13.77
N VAL A 49 23.96 -1.43 13.97
CA VAL A 49 23.59 -0.01 13.94
C VAL A 49 23.20 0.41 12.52
N ILE A 50 24.02 0.04 11.54
CA ILE A 50 23.77 0.31 10.12
C ILE A 50 22.54 -0.48 9.64
N ARG A 51 22.45 -1.76 10.01
CA ARG A 51 21.32 -2.63 9.59
C ARG A 51 19.98 -2.14 10.08
N ASN A 52 19.92 -1.60 11.31
CA ASN A 52 18.68 -1.14 11.95
C ASN A 52 18.42 0.36 11.75
N HIS A 53 19.30 1.06 11.02
CA HIS A 53 19.08 2.45 10.68
C HIS A 53 17.94 2.55 9.65
N ALA A 54 16.84 3.17 10.06
CA ALA A 54 15.65 3.32 9.23
C ALA A 54 15.43 4.78 8.86
N PHE A 55 14.99 5.00 7.63
CA PHE A 55 14.45 6.26 7.17
C PHE A 55 12.91 6.20 7.30
N GLU A 56 12.31 7.19 7.98
CA GLU A 56 10.87 7.20 8.23
C GLU A 56 10.12 7.99 7.15
N ILE A 57 9.05 7.40 6.66
CA ILE A 57 8.10 8.00 5.73
C ILE A 57 6.73 8.02 6.42
N SER A 58 6.15 9.19 6.63
CA SER A 58 4.90 9.36 7.37
C SER A 58 3.80 9.98 6.51
N GLY A 59 2.54 9.77 6.92
CA GLY A 59 1.38 10.41 6.30
C GLY A 59 1.10 9.91 4.88
N ILE A 60 1.02 8.60 4.68
CA ILE A 60 0.86 7.98 3.37
C ILE A 60 -0.63 7.89 3.03
N LEU A 61 -1.04 8.62 1.98
CA LEU A 61 -2.41 8.62 1.46
C LEU A 61 -2.45 7.97 0.09
N ASN A 62 -3.33 6.99 -0.10
CA ASN A 62 -3.43 6.22 -1.34
C ASN A 62 -4.86 5.73 -1.62
N PRO A 63 -5.20 5.48 -2.90
CA PRO A 63 -6.46 4.88 -3.29
C PRO A 63 -6.44 3.37 -3.09
N ALA A 64 -7.62 2.80 -2.79
CA ALA A 64 -7.86 1.37 -2.71
C ALA A 64 -9.21 0.97 -3.30
N ILE A 65 -9.31 -0.29 -3.66
CA ILE A 65 -10.57 -0.93 -4.06
C ILE A 65 -10.72 -2.24 -3.30
N ASP A 66 -11.96 -2.59 -2.98
CA ASP A 66 -12.30 -3.88 -2.40
C ASP A 66 -13.58 -4.45 -3.01
N ILE A 67 -13.68 -5.77 -2.95
CA ILE A 67 -14.87 -6.54 -3.31
C ILE A 67 -15.17 -7.41 -2.10
N ARG A 68 -16.44 -7.37 -1.63
CA ARG A 68 -16.90 -8.15 -0.49
C ARG A 68 -18.11 -8.99 -0.88
N TYR A 69 -18.15 -10.21 -0.38
CA TYR A 69 -19.25 -11.12 -0.59
C TYR A 69 -19.77 -11.63 0.75
N ARG A 70 -21.05 -11.41 1.01
CA ARG A 70 -21.76 -11.87 2.21
C ARG A 70 -22.13 -13.33 2.04
N ILE A 71 -21.54 -14.20 2.86
CA ILE A 71 -21.80 -15.65 2.84
C ILE A 71 -23.00 -16.01 3.70
N SER A 72 -23.13 -15.35 4.85
CA SER A 72 -24.25 -15.53 5.80
C SER A 72 -24.63 -14.20 6.40
N ASP A 73 -25.62 -14.21 7.30
CA ASP A 73 -26.05 -13.01 8.01
C ASP A 73 -24.95 -12.39 8.87
N GLU A 74 -23.97 -13.19 9.30
CA GLU A 74 -22.89 -12.73 10.16
C GLU A 74 -21.53 -12.67 9.46
N ILE A 75 -21.32 -13.34 8.30
CA ILE A 75 -19.99 -13.53 7.71
C ILE A 75 -19.89 -12.90 6.33
N ILE A 76 -18.87 -12.09 6.13
CA ILE A 76 -18.48 -11.49 4.85
C ILE A 76 -17.05 -11.90 4.53
N LEU A 77 -16.79 -12.32 3.27
CA LEU A 77 -15.44 -12.46 2.73
C LEU A 77 -15.12 -11.26 1.86
N GLY A 78 -13.85 -10.86 1.86
CA GLY A 78 -13.37 -9.74 1.07
C GLY A 78 -12.04 -10.02 0.39
N ILE A 79 -11.86 -9.36 -0.75
CA ILE A 79 -10.57 -9.19 -1.39
C ILE A 79 -10.36 -7.70 -1.66
N GLY A 80 -9.20 -7.17 -1.28
CA GLY A 80 -8.87 -5.77 -1.46
C GLY A 80 -7.46 -5.58 -2.00
N THR A 81 -7.25 -4.44 -2.65
CA THR A 81 -5.94 -3.98 -3.08
C THR A 81 -5.87 -2.46 -3.01
N GLU A 82 -4.66 -1.95 -2.86
CA GLU A 82 -4.39 -0.52 -2.86
C GLU A 82 -3.14 -0.21 -3.70
N TYR A 83 -3.03 1.02 -4.14
CA TYR A 83 -1.84 1.53 -4.83
C TYR A 83 -1.13 2.51 -3.90
N MET A 84 -0.21 1.99 -3.10
CA MET A 84 0.55 2.76 -2.14
C MET A 84 1.87 3.20 -2.77
N LYS A 85 2.01 4.50 -3.00
CA LYS A 85 3.26 5.10 -3.48
C LYS A 85 3.63 6.26 -2.58
N SER A 86 4.80 6.19 -1.96
CA SER A 86 5.30 7.26 -1.10
C SER A 86 6.81 7.37 -1.22
N ALA A 87 7.32 8.60 -1.14
CA ALA A 87 8.75 8.89 -1.12
C ALA A 87 8.99 10.20 -0.37
N ALA A 88 10.14 10.30 0.30
CA ALA A 88 10.59 11.49 1.00
C ALA A 88 12.07 11.77 0.73
N GLU A 89 12.49 13.01 0.88
CA GLU A 89 13.88 13.41 0.72
C GLU A 89 14.67 13.21 2.01
N GLY A 90 15.89 12.69 1.90
CA GLY A 90 16.78 12.51 3.03
C GLY A 90 18.24 12.27 2.63
N PRO A 91 19.18 12.40 3.58
CA PRO A 91 20.61 12.17 3.36
C PRO A 91 20.95 10.68 3.31
N ASN A 92 20.35 9.96 2.36
CA ASN A 92 20.29 8.50 2.35
C ASN A 92 21.31 7.84 1.41
N LEU A 93 22.07 8.62 0.63
CA LEU A 93 23.02 8.06 -0.33
C LEU A 93 24.44 8.55 -0.09
N THR A 94 25.35 7.60 0.09
CA THR A 94 26.78 7.86 0.10
C THR A 94 27.35 7.74 -1.32
N ALA A 95 28.09 8.76 -1.77
CA ALA A 95 28.69 8.81 -3.09
C ALA A 95 30.11 9.39 -3.01
N PHE A 96 30.87 9.30 -4.09
CA PHE A 96 32.21 9.85 -4.22
C PHE A 96 32.19 11.06 -5.17
N VAL A 97 32.85 12.14 -4.75
CA VAL A 97 33.18 13.29 -5.59
C VAL A 97 34.72 13.36 -5.65
N GLY A 98 35.30 12.93 -6.76
CA GLY A 98 36.75 12.69 -6.83
C GLY A 98 37.20 11.67 -5.78
N ASN A 99 38.07 12.09 -4.87
CA ASN A 99 38.58 11.24 -3.78
C ASN A 99 37.85 11.44 -2.44
N SER A 100 36.81 12.26 -2.41
CA SER A 100 36.05 12.57 -1.20
C SER A 100 34.76 11.82 -1.13
N THR A 101 34.42 11.27 0.05
CA THR A 101 33.13 10.67 0.34
C THR A 101 32.15 11.77 0.75
N VAL A 102 30.99 11.79 0.14
CA VAL A 102 29.91 12.75 0.43
C VAL A 102 28.60 12.01 0.68
N THR A 103 27.79 12.54 1.56
CA THR A 103 26.40 12.11 1.73
C THR A 103 25.51 13.08 0.97
N ILE A 104 24.66 12.56 0.09
CA ILE A 104 23.77 13.35 -0.74
C ILE A 104 22.31 13.10 -0.37
N ASN A 105 21.50 14.15 -0.48
CA ASN A 105 20.08 14.03 -0.32
C ASN A 105 19.49 13.43 -1.59
N VAL A 106 18.72 12.40 -1.39
CA VAL A 106 17.98 11.72 -2.46
C VAL A 106 16.53 11.53 -2.03
N LYS A 107 15.67 11.41 -3.01
CA LYS A 107 14.27 11.07 -2.77
C LYS A 107 14.15 9.56 -2.77
N ASP A 108 13.97 8.98 -1.59
CA ASP A 108 13.78 7.56 -1.35
C ASP A 108 12.34 7.24 -0.98
N GLY A 109 11.91 6.05 -1.34
CA GLY A 109 10.59 5.56 -1.03
C GLY A 109 10.25 4.24 -1.68
N PHE A 110 8.96 3.94 -1.73
CA PHE A 110 8.49 2.66 -2.24
C PHE A 110 7.17 2.77 -2.99
N LEU A 111 6.94 1.77 -3.82
CA LEU A 111 5.64 1.40 -4.36
C LEU A 111 5.27 0.05 -3.76
N LEU A 112 4.07 -0.06 -3.18
CA LEU A 112 3.53 -1.29 -2.62
C LEU A 112 2.10 -1.51 -3.15
N ILE A 113 1.86 -2.71 -3.67
CA ILE A 113 0.54 -3.18 -4.10
C ILE A 113 0.20 -4.41 -3.26
N PRO A 114 -0.49 -4.26 -2.13
CA PRO A 114 -1.01 -5.38 -1.35
C PRO A 114 -2.19 -6.02 -2.07
N ILE A 115 -2.30 -7.34 -1.96
CA ILE A 115 -3.49 -8.11 -2.30
C ILE A 115 -3.90 -8.82 -1.02
N GLU A 116 -5.02 -8.41 -0.42
CA GLU A 116 -5.47 -8.86 0.90
C GLU A 116 -6.76 -9.65 0.79
N PHE A 117 -6.80 -10.82 1.44
CA PHE A 117 -8.00 -11.64 1.63
C PHE A 117 -8.43 -11.50 3.08
N SER A 118 -9.69 -11.13 3.31
CA SER A 118 -10.24 -10.82 4.62
C SER A 118 -11.52 -11.60 4.88
N GLY A 119 -11.70 -12.00 6.13
CA GLY A 119 -12.98 -12.45 6.67
C GLY A 119 -13.48 -11.43 7.69
N TYR A 120 -14.75 -11.10 7.65
CA TYR A 120 -15.38 -10.17 8.58
C TYR A 120 -16.56 -10.84 9.27
N TYR A 121 -16.69 -10.59 10.56
CA TYR A 121 -17.83 -10.98 11.37
C TYR A 121 -18.66 -9.75 11.73
N ILE A 122 -19.96 -9.78 11.40
CA ILE A 122 -20.91 -8.72 11.74
C ILE A 122 -21.27 -8.86 13.20
N LEU A 123 -21.01 -7.82 14.01
CA LEU A 123 -21.24 -7.86 15.45
C LEU A 123 -22.74 -7.85 15.78
N PRO A 124 -23.20 -8.58 16.83
CA PRO A 124 -24.61 -8.79 17.13
C PRO A 124 -25.41 -7.52 17.47
N PHE A 125 -24.72 -6.45 17.87
CA PHE A 125 -25.35 -5.15 18.15
C PHE A 125 -25.51 -4.26 16.91
N SER A 126 -25.18 -4.78 15.73
CA SER A 126 -25.39 -4.10 14.47
C SER A 126 -26.89 -3.88 14.20
N THR A 127 -27.22 -2.77 13.56
CA THR A 127 -28.59 -2.44 13.14
C THR A 127 -28.73 -2.57 11.63
N GLU A 128 -29.93 -2.35 11.09
CA GLU A 128 -30.13 -2.33 9.64
C GLU A 128 -29.29 -1.27 8.94
N LYS A 129 -29.14 -0.08 9.55
CA LYS A 129 -28.38 1.04 8.97
C LYS A 129 -26.90 1.04 9.33
N PHE A 130 -26.53 0.53 10.50
CA PHE A 130 -25.14 0.50 10.99
C PHE A 130 -24.69 -0.94 11.18
N LYS A 131 -23.72 -1.38 10.39
CA LYS A 131 -23.06 -2.66 10.57
C LYS A 131 -21.68 -2.43 11.16
N PHE A 132 -21.44 -3.03 12.32
CA PHE A 132 -20.13 -3.04 12.98
C PHE A 132 -19.48 -4.39 12.70
N LEU A 133 -18.24 -4.38 12.25
CA LEU A 133 -17.54 -5.59 11.83
C LEU A 133 -16.20 -5.71 12.55
N MET A 134 -15.84 -6.93 12.89
CA MET A 134 -14.45 -7.31 13.19
C MET A 134 -13.94 -8.17 12.06
N GLY A 135 -12.74 -7.87 11.58
CA GLY A 135 -12.15 -8.57 10.46
C GLY A 135 -10.71 -8.96 10.70
N GLY A 136 -10.25 -9.85 9.85
CA GLY A 136 -8.84 -10.23 9.78
C GLY A 136 -8.59 -11.10 8.56
N GLY A 137 -7.31 -11.25 8.23
CA GLY A 137 -6.97 -12.00 7.04
C GLY A 137 -5.48 -12.07 6.77
N VAL A 138 -5.18 -12.42 5.53
CA VAL A 138 -3.82 -12.57 5.03
C VAL A 138 -3.61 -11.70 3.80
N GLY A 139 -2.40 -11.21 3.63
CA GLY A 139 -2.01 -10.38 2.49
C GLY A 139 -0.74 -10.88 1.83
N TYR A 140 -0.70 -10.74 0.50
CA TYR A 140 0.50 -10.81 -0.31
C TYR A 140 0.92 -9.38 -0.70
N TYR A 141 2.21 -9.07 -0.59
CA TYR A 141 2.73 -7.72 -0.76
C TYR A 141 3.71 -7.65 -1.93
N TYR A 142 3.29 -7.02 -3.02
CA TYR A 142 4.14 -6.76 -4.17
C TYR A 142 4.73 -5.36 -4.07
N GLY A 143 6.02 -5.28 -3.72
CA GLY A 143 6.72 -4.04 -3.47
C GLY A 143 7.88 -3.76 -4.42
N SER A 144 8.25 -2.49 -4.57
CA SER A 144 9.46 -2.04 -5.22
C SER A 144 9.99 -0.78 -4.56
N HIS A 145 11.30 -0.60 -4.59
CA HIS A 145 11.97 0.59 -4.11
C HIS A 145 11.95 1.70 -5.16
N ILE A 146 11.83 2.95 -4.71
CA ILE A 146 11.90 4.15 -5.54
C ILE A 146 13.08 4.98 -5.03
N ARG A 147 14.01 5.32 -5.92
CA ARG A 147 15.08 6.28 -5.64
C ARG A 147 15.27 7.18 -6.83
N GLU A 148 15.26 8.49 -6.57
CA GLU A 148 15.46 9.51 -7.59
C GLU A 148 16.60 10.45 -7.16
N PHE A 149 17.65 10.54 -7.96
CA PHE A 149 18.65 11.59 -7.83
C PHE A 149 19.33 11.87 -9.17
N GLY A 150 19.49 13.16 -9.49
CA GLY A 150 20.12 13.60 -10.74
C GLY A 150 19.56 12.87 -11.97
N ASN A 151 20.46 12.30 -12.77
CA ASN A 151 20.14 11.56 -13.99
C ASN A 151 20.28 10.02 -13.82
N VAL A 152 20.31 9.55 -12.58
CA VAL A 152 20.43 8.12 -12.26
C VAL A 152 19.06 7.56 -11.91
N SER A 153 18.73 6.42 -12.49
CA SER A 153 17.51 5.67 -12.20
C SER A 153 17.81 4.33 -11.52
N VAL A 154 16.84 3.89 -10.70
CA VAL A 154 16.92 2.63 -9.97
C VAL A 154 15.81 1.71 -10.44
N THR A 155 16.13 0.44 -10.62
CA THR A 155 15.17 -0.61 -10.97
C THR A 155 15.28 -1.75 -9.97
N THR A 156 14.15 -2.22 -9.47
CA THR A 156 14.10 -3.44 -8.64
C THR A 156 14.31 -4.66 -9.54
N ILE A 157 15.39 -5.41 -9.28
CA ILE A 157 15.81 -6.58 -10.05
C ILE A 157 15.39 -7.91 -9.42
N ASN A 158 15.21 -7.93 -8.09
CA ASN A 158 14.72 -9.11 -7.38
C ASN A 158 13.79 -8.71 -6.23
N ARG A 159 12.83 -9.58 -5.88
CA ARG A 159 11.86 -9.39 -4.80
C ARG A 159 11.76 -10.65 -3.98
N ASP A 160 11.92 -10.52 -2.68
CA ASP A 160 11.62 -11.61 -1.76
C ASP A 160 10.09 -11.80 -1.69
N PHE A 161 9.65 -13.04 -1.46
CA PHE A 161 8.23 -13.31 -1.24
C PHE A 161 7.78 -12.68 0.08
N ALA A 162 6.79 -11.80 0.01
CA ALA A 162 6.31 -11.04 1.15
C ALA A 162 4.82 -11.31 1.42
N TYR A 163 4.51 -11.70 2.64
CA TYR A 163 3.15 -11.95 3.11
C TYR A 163 3.01 -11.49 4.56
N GLY A 164 1.79 -11.33 5.01
CA GLY A 164 1.51 -10.95 6.39
C GLY A 164 0.05 -11.18 6.75
N ILE A 165 -0.26 -10.88 8.00
CA ILE A 165 -1.62 -10.93 8.53
C ILE A 165 -2.09 -9.51 8.82
N HIS A 166 -3.40 -9.34 8.86
CA HIS A 166 -4.02 -8.10 9.33
C HIS A 166 -5.24 -8.40 10.19
N VAL A 167 -5.57 -7.45 11.02
CA VAL A 167 -6.83 -7.41 11.78
C VAL A 167 -7.44 -6.03 11.64
N SER A 168 -8.77 -5.97 11.66
CA SER A 168 -9.46 -4.69 11.52
C SER A 168 -10.75 -4.63 12.31
N VAL A 169 -11.18 -3.41 12.55
CA VAL A 169 -12.53 -3.07 12.98
C VAL A 169 -13.10 -2.07 12.00
N SER A 170 -14.35 -2.27 11.61
CA SER A 170 -14.98 -1.40 10.63
C SER A 170 -16.44 -1.14 10.94
N MET A 171 -16.96 -0.08 10.34
CA MET A 171 -18.35 0.32 10.41
C MET A 171 -18.81 0.67 8.99
N ASP A 172 -19.92 0.06 8.61
CA ASP A 172 -20.64 0.37 7.38
C ASP A 172 -21.95 1.09 7.73
N TYR A 173 -22.14 2.26 7.15
CA TYR A 173 -23.38 3.03 7.27
C TYR A 173 -24.15 2.99 5.96
N LEU A 174 -25.35 2.40 5.97
CA LEU A 174 -26.23 2.35 4.81
C LEU A 174 -26.83 3.73 4.56
N LEU A 175 -26.31 4.41 3.53
CA LEU A 175 -26.76 5.74 3.13
C LEU A 175 -28.01 5.67 2.26
N LEU A 176 -28.01 4.75 1.31
CA LEU A 176 -29.13 4.40 0.43
C LEU A 176 -29.21 2.87 0.36
N ASP A 177 -30.32 2.31 -0.10
CA ASP A 177 -30.51 0.86 -0.18
C ASP A 177 -29.41 0.11 -0.95
N TYR A 178 -28.65 0.82 -1.78
CA TYR A 178 -27.57 0.28 -2.60
C TYR A 178 -26.20 0.92 -2.33
N LEU A 179 -26.10 1.90 -1.42
CA LEU A 179 -24.88 2.68 -1.19
C LEU A 179 -24.55 2.74 0.28
N THR A 180 -23.32 2.38 0.62
CA THR A 180 -22.80 2.34 1.99
C THR A 180 -21.58 3.24 2.11
N ILE A 181 -21.49 3.99 3.20
CA ILE A 181 -20.23 4.62 3.65
C ILE A 181 -19.49 3.58 4.48
N HIS A 182 -18.25 3.30 4.11
CA HIS A 182 -17.37 2.38 4.79
C HIS A 182 -16.28 3.14 5.55
N SER A 183 -16.07 2.78 6.83
CA SER A 183 -14.95 3.27 7.65
C SER A 183 -14.28 2.08 8.33
N GLU A 184 -12.95 1.96 8.22
CA GLU A 184 -12.19 0.85 8.78
C GLU A 184 -10.89 1.35 9.41
N MET A 185 -10.53 0.79 10.54
CA MET A 185 -9.21 0.88 11.15
C MET A 185 -8.57 -0.50 11.08
N LYS A 186 -7.41 -0.57 10.42
CA LYS A 186 -6.68 -1.81 10.13
C LYS A 186 -5.30 -1.77 10.77
N PHE A 187 -4.92 -2.86 11.39
CA PHE A 187 -3.58 -3.15 11.87
C PHE A 187 -2.98 -4.23 11.00
N ARG A 188 -1.86 -3.93 10.38
CA ARG A 188 -1.12 -4.84 9.51
C ARG A 188 0.38 -4.59 9.65
N ASP A 189 1.18 -5.56 9.26
CA ASP A 189 2.64 -5.48 9.29
C ASP A 189 3.22 -5.99 7.95
N PRO A 190 2.97 -5.27 6.84
CA PRO A 190 3.56 -5.63 5.56
C PRO A 190 5.03 -5.28 5.53
N GLN A 191 5.87 -6.31 5.42
CA GLN A 191 7.30 -6.18 5.22
C GLN A 191 7.69 -6.81 3.89
N PHE A 192 8.50 -6.09 3.12
CA PHE A 192 9.10 -6.65 1.90
C PHE A 192 10.54 -6.21 1.74
N LYS A 193 11.34 -7.07 1.11
CA LYS A 193 12.74 -6.83 0.83
C LYS A 193 12.98 -6.99 -0.66
N VAL A 194 13.75 -6.07 -1.22
CA VAL A 194 14.04 -6.04 -2.64
C VAL A 194 15.52 -5.79 -2.90
N GLU A 195 16.02 -6.35 -4.00
CA GLU A 195 17.30 -6.03 -4.55
C GLU A 195 17.14 -5.06 -5.72
N ASN A 196 17.91 -4.00 -5.70
CA ASN A 196 17.82 -2.89 -6.63
C ASN A 196 19.11 -2.71 -7.37
N ALA A 197 19.06 -2.21 -8.60
CA ALA A 197 20.21 -1.89 -9.42
C ALA A 197 20.12 -0.46 -9.96
N TYR A 198 21.25 0.25 -9.92
CA TYR A 198 21.41 1.51 -10.64
C TYR A 198 21.65 1.23 -12.12
N ASP A 199 21.05 2.04 -13.00
CA ASP A 199 21.27 1.98 -14.44
C ASP A 199 22.73 2.35 -14.80
N ARG A 200 23.34 3.23 -14.01
CA ARG A 200 24.74 3.68 -14.15
C ARG A 200 25.39 3.93 -12.79
N LEU A 201 26.73 3.87 -12.76
CA LEU A 201 27.51 4.15 -11.53
C LEU A 201 27.93 5.61 -11.39
N GLU A 202 27.77 6.41 -12.43
CA GLU A 202 28.13 7.82 -12.45
C GLU A 202 26.88 8.64 -12.74
N GLY A 203 26.69 9.71 -12.00
CA GLY A 203 25.56 10.61 -12.14
C GLY A 203 25.96 12.06 -11.91
N ASP A 204 25.06 12.97 -12.26
CA ASP A 204 25.22 14.40 -12.00
C ASP A 204 24.33 14.81 -10.85
N TYR A 205 24.92 15.41 -9.82
CA TYR A 205 24.23 15.95 -8.67
C TYR A 205 24.75 17.37 -8.36
N ASN A 206 23.88 18.36 -8.39
CA ASN A 206 24.23 19.79 -8.16
C ASN A 206 25.41 20.26 -9.01
N ASN A 207 25.43 19.95 -10.31
CA ASN A 207 26.49 20.26 -11.29
C ASN A 207 27.88 19.62 -10.95
N GLN A 208 27.89 18.61 -10.11
CA GLN A 208 29.09 17.82 -9.80
C GLN A 208 28.87 16.36 -10.22
N ARG A 209 29.91 15.78 -10.82
CA ARG A 209 29.90 14.36 -11.15
C ARG A 209 30.12 13.55 -9.88
N VAL A 210 29.20 12.63 -9.59
CA VAL A 210 29.26 11.73 -8.45
C VAL A 210 29.40 10.30 -8.92
N THR A 211 30.15 9.49 -8.17
CA THR A 211 30.33 8.06 -8.44
C THR A 211 29.73 7.25 -7.30
N LEU A 212 28.92 6.26 -7.62
CA LEU A 212 28.28 5.37 -6.66
C LEU A 212 29.23 4.28 -6.21
N PRO A 213 29.21 3.88 -4.92
CA PRO A 213 30.11 2.87 -4.38
C PRO A 213 29.81 1.45 -4.88
N GLN A 214 28.57 1.19 -5.30
CA GLN A 214 28.13 -0.14 -5.74
C GLN A 214 26.99 -0.03 -6.76
N ARG A 215 26.86 -1.06 -7.59
CA ARG A 215 25.81 -1.11 -8.63
C ARG A 215 24.48 -1.63 -8.12
N THR A 216 24.51 -2.53 -7.15
CA THR A 216 23.30 -3.11 -6.56
C THR A 216 23.25 -2.86 -5.07
N PHE A 217 22.06 -2.77 -4.53
CA PHE A 217 21.82 -2.62 -3.11
C PHE A 217 20.49 -3.28 -2.72
N TYR A 218 20.40 -3.63 -1.44
CA TYR A 218 19.17 -4.15 -0.86
C TYR A 218 18.46 -3.05 -0.08
N SER A 219 17.13 -3.01 -0.19
CA SER A 219 16.28 -2.26 0.72
C SER A 219 15.22 -3.17 1.34
N LYS A 220 14.80 -2.82 2.54
CA LYS A 220 13.69 -3.46 3.24
C LYS A 220 12.72 -2.36 3.67
N GLU A 221 11.48 -2.51 3.31
CA GLU A 221 10.39 -1.62 3.69
C GLU A 221 9.48 -2.33 4.69
N ASP A 222 9.11 -1.59 5.72
CA ASP A 222 8.27 -2.04 6.82
C ASP A 222 7.15 -1.00 7.02
N VAL A 223 5.92 -1.36 6.64
CA VAL A 223 4.75 -0.48 6.69
C VAL A 223 3.90 -0.88 7.90
N ASN A 224 4.43 -0.67 9.10
CA ASN A 224 3.84 -1.11 10.36
C ASN A 224 2.93 -0.07 11.05
N GLY A 225 2.45 0.91 10.29
CA GLY A 225 1.56 1.95 10.81
C GLY A 225 0.10 1.48 10.97
N ILE A 226 -0.66 2.26 11.75
CA ILE A 226 -2.11 2.13 11.77
C ILE A 226 -2.65 2.66 10.44
N THR A 227 -3.56 1.89 9.84
CA THR A 227 -4.20 2.26 8.58
C THR A 227 -5.66 2.63 8.83
N PHE A 228 -6.06 3.81 8.36
CA PHE A 228 -7.44 4.29 8.36
C PHE A 228 -7.97 4.27 6.93
N ILE A 229 -9.15 3.72 6.75
CA ILE A 229 -9.81 3.57 5.46
C ILE A 229 -11.16 4.26 5.53
N LEU A 230 -11.47 5.08 4.53
CA LEU A 230 -12.78 5.71 4.37
C LEU A 230 -13.18 5.61 2.90
N GLY A 231 -14.41 5.17 2.63
CA GLY A 231 -14.86 5.00 1.27
C GLY A 231 -16.35 4.84 1.10
N LEU A 232 -16.72 4.52 -0.13
CA LEU A 232 -18.08 4.26 -0.56
C LEU A 232 -18.13 2.87 -1.20
N SER A 233 -19.15 2.09 -0.85
CA SER A 233 -19.38 0.76 -1.41
C SER A 233 -20.78 0.68 -2.03
N VAL A 234 -20.86 0.13 -3.23
CA VAL A 234 -22.13 -0.17 -3.92
C VAL A 234 -22.49 -1.62 -3.65
N LEU A 235 -23.73 -1.83 -3.25
CA LEU A 235 -24.32 -3.15 -2.93
C LEU A 235 -25.13 -3.68 -4.11
N PHE A 236 -24.96 -4.98 -4.43
CA PHE A 236 -25.63 -5.70 -5.50
C PHE A 236 -26.35 -6.95 -5.00
#